data_eca4f03a8739230972b06d68ccd13c4f
#
_entry.id   eca4f03a8739230972b06d68ccd13c4f
#
_cell.length_a   1.000
_cell.length_b   1.000
_cell.length_c   1.000
_cell.angle_alpha   90.00
_cell.angle_beta   90.00
_cell.angle_gamma   90.00
#
_symmetry.space_group_name_H-M   'P 1'
#
loop_
_entity.id
_entity.type
_entity.pdbx_description
1 polymer ?
#
loop_
_entity_poly.entity_id
_entity_poly.type
_entity_poly.pdbx_seq_one_letter_code
_entity_poly.pdbx_strand_id
1 'polypeptide(L)'
;LGVGADALSPFQVTWGRFFFALPVLLVAALVMRPRFSSPQWGWHTVRVTCGVSGVTAMFYAATLIPLADTTAISFLNPMFAMVLAIFILGEKIGPIRWSMAALALIGAMLLIRPGTAGFQPAALIALFAALVFGMEVVVLKLLSRTESPFQIILIANIVGAVVASAVAPFVWQAPTPMQWVLLAATAVLMVTAQAFFTNALRVGEASFVLPFSYATLLFAAFYDLALFNVVPVPLSLLGGLIIISSGIVLALRDGRAARKA
;
A
#
# COMPACT_ATOMS: atom_id res chain seq x y z
N LEU A 1 -8.72 9.07 -13.06
CA LEU A 1 -9.80 10.04 -12.84
C LEU A 1 -9.67 11.26 -13.77
N GLY A 2 -9.19 11.05 -14.96
CA GLY A 2 -8.99 12.02 -16.01
C GLY A 2 -7.52 12.24 -16.35
N VAL A 3 -7.27 12.69 -17.58
CA VAL A 3 -5.95 13.09 -18.10
C VAL A 3 -6.09 14.49 -18.68
N GLY A 4 -5.12 15.38 -18.44
CA GLY A 4 -5.16 16.76 -18.92
C GLY A 4 -5.92 17.72 -18.01
N ALA A 5 -6.54 18.76 -18.60
CA ALA A 5 -7.18 19.86 -17.85
C ALA A 5 -8.37 19.44 -16.97
N ASP A 6 -9.03 18.31 -17.30
CA ASP A 6 -10.16 17.76 -16.55
C ASP A 6 -9.75 16.74 -15.47
N ALA A 7 -8.45 16.56 -15.23
CA ALA A 7 -7.96 15.63 -14.22
C ALA A 7 -8.18 16.18 -12.82
N LEU A 8 -8.87 15.41 -11.97
CA LEU A 8 -8.99 15.75 -10.55
C LEU A 8 -7.62 15.76 -9.87
N SER A 9 -7.41 16.68 -8.95
CA SER A 9 -6.18 16.70 -8.17
C SER A 9 -6.01 15.40 -7.36
N PRO A 10 -4.79 14.91 -7.15
CA PRO A 10 -4.54 13.73 -6.31
C PRO A 10 -5.11 13.85 -4.90
N PHE A 11 -5.13 15.06 -4.35
CA PHE A 11 -5.71 15.34 -3.03
C PHE A 11 -7.24 15.17 -3.02
N GLN A 12 -7.91 15.59 -4.09
CA GLN A 12 -9.36 15.41 -4.23
C GLN A 12 -9.73 13.95 -4.46
N VAL A 13 -8.92 13.19 -5.21
CA VAL A 13 -9.08 11.74 -5.34
C VAL A 13 -8.92 11.05 -3.99
N THR A 14 -7.92 11.47 -3.21
CA THR A 14 -7.69 10.97 -1.84
C THR A 14 -8.85 11.30 -0.92
N TRP A 15 -9.40 12.52 -1.01
CA TRP A 15 -10.60 12.90 -0.29
C TRP A 15 -11.77 11.98 -0.64
N GLY A 16 -12.07 11.82 -1.93
CA GLY A 16 -13.17 10.95 -2.41
C GLY A 16 -13.02 9.52 -1.90
N ARG A 17 -11.80 8.97 -1.92
CA ARG A 17 -11.52 7.63 -1.39
C ARG A 17 -11.92 7.47 0.07
N PHE A 18 -11.56 8.42 0.93
CA PHE A 18 -11.90 8.35 2.35
C PHE A 18 -13.37 8.69 2.60
N PHE A 19 -13.90 9.72 1.94
CA PHE A 19 -15.27 10.17 2.13
C PHE A 19 -16.29 9.10 1.74
N PHE A 20 -16.17 8.52 0.55
CA PHE A 20 -17.07 7.45 0.08
C PHE A 20 -16.82 6.10 0.77
N ALA A 21 -15.70 5.91 1.44
CA ALA A 21 -15.48 4.73 2.28
C ALA A 21 -16.39 4.73 3.51
N LEU A 22 -16.75 5.89 4.07
CA LEU A 22 -17.56 5.97 5.30
C LEU A 22 -18.96 5.37 5.13
N PRO A 23 -19.76 5.69 4.10
CA PRO A 23 -21.04 5.02 3.86
C PRO A 23 -20.89 3.50 3.70
N VAL A 24 -19.87 3.03 2.98
CA VAL A 24 -19.59 1.61 2.79
C VAL A 24 -19.33 0.92 4.14
N LEU A 25 -18.48 1.53 4.96
CA LEU A 25 -18.18 1.04 6.29
C LEU A 25 -19.39 1.12 7.23
N LEU A 26 -20.23 2.15 7.12
CA LEU A 26 -21.46 2.24 7.90
C LEU A 26 -22.41 1.09 7.56
N VAL A 27 -22.67 0.83 6.28
CA VAL A 27 -23.49 -0.30 5.84
C VAL A 27 -22.89 -1.62 6.34
N ALA A 28 -21.58 -1.80 6.18
CA ALA A 28 -20.88 -2.99 6.69
C ALA A 28 -21.03 -3.14 8.22
N ALA A 29 -20.94 -2.04 8.98
CA ALA A 29 -21.14 -2.04 10.43
C ALA A 29 -22.55 -2.48 10.84
N LEU A 30 -23.57 -2.00 10.13
CA LEU A 30 -24.98 -2.36 10.39
C LEU A 30 -25.25 -3.85 10.13
N VAL A 31 -24.63 -4.40 9.07
CA VAL A 31 -24.81 -5.81 8.68
C VAL A 31 -23.98 -6.75 9.57
N MET A 32 -22.68 -6.44 9.72
CA MET A 32 -21.75 -7.33 10.42
C MET A 32 -21.79 -7.19 11.94
N ARG A 33 -22.30 -6.07 12.46
CA ARG A 33 -22.35 -5.74 13.89
C ARG A 33 -21.02 -6.04 14.60
N PRO A 34 -19.91 -5.44 14.14
CA PRO A 34 -18.59 -5.75 14.65
C PRO A 34 -18.48 -5.39 16.14
N ARG A 35 -17.74 -6.21 16.88
CA ARG A 35 -17.38 -5.88 18.25
C ARG A 35 -16.21 -4.91 18.24
N PHE A 36 -16.34 -3.79 18.92
CA PHE A 36 -15.28 -2.82 19.11
C PHE A 36 -14.55 -3.10 20.42
N SER A 37 -13.24 -3.03 20.39
CA SER A 37 -12.37 -2.99 21.57
C SER A 37 -11.98 -1.53 21.87
N SER A 38 -11.38 -1.28 23.05
CA SER A 38 -10.85 0.04 23.37
C SER A 38 -9.73 0.39 22.36
N PRO A 39 -9.85 1.51 21.63
CA PRO A 39 -8.86 1.87 20.60
C PRO A 39 -7.52 2.22 21.23
N GLN A 40 -6.43 1.74 20.63
CA GLN A 40 -5.08 2.10 21.03
C GLN A 40 -4.65 3.39 20.32
N TRP A 41 -5.17 4.52 20.78
CA TRP A 41 -4.98 5.83 20.15
C TRP A 41 -3.52 6.19 19.88
N GLY A 42 -2.60 5.79 20.76
CA GLY A 42 -1.16 6.01 20.56
C GLY A 42 -0.67 5.38 19.25
N TRP A 43 -1.02 4.12 19.00
CA TRP A 43 -0.62 3.43 17.77
C TRP A 43 -1.37 3.95 16.53
N HIS A 44 -2.64 4.32 16.68
CA HIS A 44 -3.38 4.98 15.59
C HIS A 44 -2.75 6.31 15.21
N THR A 45 -2.32 7.12 16.18
CA THR A 45 -1.62 8.39 15.95
C THR A 45 -0.30 8.15 15.20
N VAL A 46 0.53 7.21 15.68
CA VAL A 46 1.78 6.83 14.99
C VAL A 46 1.49 6.40 13.55
N ARG A 47 0.49 5.54 13.33
CA ARG A 47 0.11 5.08 12.00
C ARG A 47 -0.28 6.23 11.07
N VAL A 48 -1.16 7.13 11.54
CA VAL A 48 -1.60 8.29 10.74
C VAL A 48 -0.43 9.22 10.44
N THR A 49 0.42 9.51 11.43
CA THR A 49 1.61 10.35 11.24
C THR A 49 2.55 9.72 10.22
N CYS A 50 2.81 8.41 10.30
CA CYS A 50 3.60 7.70 9.31
C CYS A 50 2.96 7.79 7.91
N GLY A 51 1.66 7.54 7.78
CA GLY A 51 0.96 7.62 6.51
C GLY A 51 1.03 9.02 5.89
N VAL A 52 0.74 10.07 6.66
CA VAL A 52 0.79 11.47 6.18
C VAL A 52 2.21 11.88 5.81
N SER A 53 3.21 11.62 6.67
CA SER A 53 4.59 11.97 6.39
C SER A 53 5.16 11.19 5.21
N GLY A 54 4.83 9.90 5.08
CA GLY A 54 5.23 9.06 3.97
C GLY A 54 4.67 9.53 2.63
N VAL A 55 3.37 9.82 2.58
CA VAL A 55 2.71 10.34 1.37
C VAL A 55 3.27 11.71 1.00
N THR A 56 3.44 12.62 1.96
CA THR A 56 4.01 13.95 1.72
C THR A 56 5.43 13.86 1.18
N ALA A 57 6.28 13.03 1.80
CA ALA A 57 7.65 12.81 1.34
C ALA A 57 7.69 12.18 -0.06
N MET A 58 6.82 11.21 -0.35
CA MET A 58 6.69 10.57 -1.65
C MET A 58 6.33 11.59 -2.75
N PHE A 59 5.30 12.42 -2.51
CA PHE A 59 4.92 13.46 -3.47
C PHE A 59 6.03 14.50 -3.65
N TYR A 60 6.67 14.92 -2.57
CA TYR A 60 7.77 15.88 -2.66
C TYR A 60 8.95 15.30 -3.44
N ALA A 61 9.33 14.05 -3.19
CA ALA A 61 10.36 13.38 -3.98
C ALA A 61 10.00 13.33 -5.47
N ALA A 62 8.73 13.04 -5.82
CA ALA A 62 8.26 12.98 -7.20
C ALA A 62 8.28 14.33 -7.94
N THR A 63 8.41 15.46 -7.23
CA THR A 63 8.67 16.78 -7.86
C THR A 63 10.14 17.01 -8.20
N LEU A 64 11.05 16.23 -7.61
CA LEU A 64 12.50 16.42 -7.70
C LEU A 64 13.20 15.37 -8.57
N ILE A 65 12.64 14.14 -8.58
CA ILE A 65 13.16 13.01 -9.36
C ILE A 65 12.03 12.36 -10.16
N PRO A 66 12.34 11.59 -11.23
CA PRO A 66 11.34 10.91 -12.04
C PRO A 66 10.40 10.05 -11.19
N LEU A 67 9.11 10.07 -11.53
CA LEU A 67 8.08 9.30 -10.81
C LEU A 67 8.40 7.80 -10.78
N ALA A 68 8.97 7.26 -11.86
CA ALA A 68 9.40 5.87 -11.93
C ALA A 68 10.47 5.55 -10.86
N ASP A 69 11.45 6.45 -10.66
CA ASP A 69 12.52 6.28 -9.69
C ASP A 69 11.95 6.41 -8.26
N THR A 70 11.10 7.41 -8.01
CA THR A 70 10.41 7.58 -6.72
C THR A 70 9.58 6.34 -6.37
N THR A 71 8.83 5.81 -7.33
CA THR A 71 8.02 4.60 -7.15
C THR A 71 8.89 3.38 -6.87
N ALA A 72 9.99 3.21 -7.63
CA ALA A 72 10.92 2.11 -7.42
C ALA A 72 11.54 2.12 -6.02
N ILE A 73 11.94 3.29 -5.52
CA ILE A 73 12.46 3.47 -4.17
C ILE A 73 11.37 3.15 -3.13
N SER A 74 10.12 3.56 -3.37
CA SER A 74 9.02 3.29 -2.43
C SER A 74 8.76 1.79 -2.26
N PHE A 75 9.04 0.97 -3.27
CA PHE A 75 8.96 -0.50 -3.17
C PHE A 75 10.02 -1.14 -2.25
N LEU A 76 10.91 -0.36 -1.65
CA LEU A 76 11.72 -0.82 -0.52
C LEU A 76 10.91 -0.92 0.79
N ASN A 77 9.69 -0.37 0.85
CA ASN A 77 8.89 -0.39 2.09
C ASN A 77 8.65 -1.80 2.65
N PRO A 78 8.41 -2.89 1.89
CA PRO A 78 8.29 -4.23 2.46
C PRO A 78 9.59 -4.72 3.10
N MET A 79 10.75 -4.35 2.53
CA MET A 79 12.05 -4.69 3.11
C MET A 79 12.26 -3.97 4.44
N PHE A 80 11.97 -2.66 4.50
CA PHE A 80 12.02 -1.91 5.75
C PHE A 80 11.05 -2.45 6.80
N ALA A 81 9.82 -2.79 6.39
CA ALA A 81 8.85 -3.38 7.30
C ALA A 81 9.32 -4.74 7.85
N MET A 82 9.98 -5.59 7.03
CA MET A 82 10.59 -6.83 7.50
C MET A 82 11.70 -6.56 8.52
N VAL A 83 12.59 -5.61 8.25
CA VAL A 83 13.63 -5.22 9.23
C VAL A 83 13.00 -4.75 10.54
N LEU A 84 12.03 -3.84 10.46
CA LEU A 84 11.33 -3.32 11.63
C LEU A 84 10.55 -4.40 12.38
N ALA A 85 9.99 -5.39 11.67
CA ALA A 85 9.28 -6.52 12.27
C ALA A 85 10.17 -7.37 13.18
N ILE A 86 11.47 -7.50 12.89
CA ILE A 86 12.43 -8.18 13.78
C ILE A 86 12.49 -7.46 15.12
N PHE A 87 12.68 -6.14 15.10
CA PHE A 87 12.89 -5.35 16.31
C PHE A 87 11.60 -5.07 17.10
N ILE A 88 10.48 -4.81 16.39
CA ILE A 88 9.24 -4.34 17.01
C ILE A 88 8.28 -5.51 17.30
N LEU A 89 8.19 -6.47 16.37
CA LEU A 89 7.26 -7.60 16.50
C LEU A 89 7.92 -8.87 17.05
N GLY A 90 9.26 -8.89 17.12
CA GLY A 90 10.03 -10.07 17.52
C GLY A 90 9.99 -11.22 16.49
N GLU A 91 9.70 -10.91 15.21
CA GLU A 91 9.65 -11.92 14.15
C GLU A 91 11.05 -12.47 13.86
N LYS A 92 11.15 -13.80 13.73
CA LYS A 92 12.38 -14.49 13.31
C LYS A 92 12.33 -14.74 11.81
N ILE A 93 13.04 -13.95 11.05
CA ILE A 93 13.03 -14.00 9.58
C ILE A 93 14.16 -14.90 9.10
N GLY A 94 13.81 -16.05 8.55
CA GLY A 94 14.79 -16.98 7.98
C GLY A 94 15.35 -16.49 6.63
N PRO A 95 16.53 -17.05 6.21
CA PRO A 95 17.24 -16.59 5.01
C PRO A 95 16.40 -16.72 3.73
N ILE A 96 15.48 -17.68 3.68
CA ILE A 96 14.63 -17.85 2.49
C ILE A 96 13.59 -16.74 2.35
N ARG A 97 12.98 -16.26 3.44
CA ARG A 97 12.07 -15.11 3.36
C ARG A 97 12.83 -13.86 2.87
N TRP A 98 14.04 -13.65 3.35
CA TRP A 98 14.92 -12.59 2.85
C TRP A 98 15.25 -12.74 1.36
N SER A 99 15.62 -13.94 0.93
CA SER A 99 15.92 -14.21 -0.48
C SER A 99 14.71 -14.00 -1.38
N MET A 100 13.53 -14.46 -0.95
CA MET A 100 12.29 -14.28 -1.74
C MET A 100 11.86 -12.81 -1.79
N ALA A 101 11.99 -12.06 -0.71
CA ALA A 101 11.72 -10.62 -0.69
C ALA A 101 12.70 -9.86 -1.60
N ALA A 102 14.00 -10.19 -1.55
CA ALA A 102 14.99 -9.59 -2.43
C ALA A 102 14.74 -9.92 -3.91
N LEU A 103 14.38 -11.18 -4.24
CA LEU A 103 14.01 -11.57 -5.60
C LEU A 103 12.76 -10.84 -6.08
N ALA A 104 11.73 -10.72 -5.22
CA ALA A 104 10.53 -9.96 -5.57
C ALA A 104 10.83 -8.48 -5.82
N LEU A 105 11.73 -7.88 -5.03
CA LEU A 105 12.21 -6.51 -5.24
C LEU A 105 12.98 -6.38 -6.57
N ILE A 106 13.86 -7.32 -6.89
CA ILE A 106 14.58 -7.33 -8.19
C ILE A 106 13.57 -7.42 -9.34
N GLY A 107 12.58 -8.31 -9.24
CA GLY A 107 11.50 -8.40 -10.22
C GLY A 107 10.71 -7.09 -10.37
N ALA A 108 10.42 -6.40 -9.25
CA ALA A 108 9.78 -5.10 -9.25
C ALA A 108 10.62 -4.03 -9.96
N MET A 109 11.93 -3.99 -9.71
CA MET A 109 12.84 -3.06 -10.38
C MET A 109 12.92 -3.30 -11.90
N LEU A 110 12.94 -4.57 -12.33
CA LEU A 110 12.91 -4.92 -13.75
C LEU A 110 11.60 -4.51 -14.43
N LEU A 111 10.48 -4.57 -13.69
CA LEU A 111 9.16 -4.21 -14.19
C LEU A 111 8.97 -2.69 -14.28
N ILE A 112 9.35 -1.95 -13.24
CA ILE A 112 9.24 -0.48 -13.16
C ILE A 112 10.26 0.19 -14.08
N ARG A 113 11.47 -0.41 -14.24
CA ARG A 113 12.57 0.12 -15.05
C ARG A 113 12.92 1.56 -14.65
N PRO A 114 13.35 1.82 -13.42
CA PRO A 114 13.74 3.16 -12.98
C PRO A 114 14.83 3.71 -13.90
N GLY A 115 14.85 5.03 -14.06
CA GLY A 115 15.84 5.73 -14.88
C GLY A 115 17.25 5.57 -14.36
N THR A 116 18.22 5.81 -15.25
CA THR A 116 19.66 5.68 -14.95
C THR A 116 20.27 7.00 -14.45
N ALA A 117 19.46 7.97 -14.02
CA ALA A 117 19.96 9.19 -13.43
C ALA A 117 20.85 8.85 -12.21
N GLY A 118 22.05 9.41 -12.15
CA GLY A 118 22.99 9.20 -11.05
C GLY A 118 22.36 9.55 -9.70
N PHE A 119 23.02 9.19 -8.59
CA PHE A 119 22.52 9.46 -7.25
C PHE A 119 22.11 10.93 -7.07
N GLN A 120 20.84 11.15 -6.77
CA GLN A 120 20.30 12.46 -6.46
C GLN A 120 19.95 12.51 -4.97
N PRO A 121 20.33 13.58 -4.23
CA PRO A 121 19.98 13.71 -2.80
C PRO A 121 18.49 13.59 -2.53
N ALA A 122 17.63 13.97 -3.47
CA ALA A 122 16.18 13.82 -3.40
C ALA A 122 15.72 12.35 -3.29
N ALA A 123 16.53 11.37 -3.72
CA ALA A 123 16.27 9.95 -3.51
C ALA A 123 16.22 9.57 -2.03
N LEU A 124 16.93 10.30 -1.15
CA LEU A 124 16.85 10.10 0.30
C LEU A 124 15.47 10.44 0.87
N ILE A 125 14.75 11.37 0.25
CA ILE A 125 13.37 11.72 0.64
C ILE A 125 12.43 10.56 0.29
N ALA A 126 12.58 9.96 -0.89
CA ALA A 126 11.82 8.78 -1.28
C ALA A 126 12.17 7.57 -0.39
N LEU A 127 13.43 7.42 0.01
CA LEU A 127 13.87 6.37 0.93
C LEU A 127 13.27 6.56 2.33
N PHE A 128 13.23 7.79 2.82
CA PHE A 128 12.51 8.13 4.06
C PHE A 128 11.02 7.77 3.95
N ALA A 129 10.35 8.09 2.83
CA ALA A 129 8.97 7.72 2.61
C ALA A 129 8.78 6.18 2.68
N ALA A 130 9.67 5.41 2.03
CA ALA A 130 9.63 3.95 2.07
C ALA A 130 9.80 3.38 3.50
N LEU A 131 10.69 3.97 4.29
CA LEU A 131 10.90 3.59 5.70
C LEU A 131 9.65 3.86 6.54
N VAL A 132 9.03 5.04 6.40
CA VAL A 132 7.82 5.42 7.18
C VAL A 132 6.63 4.56 6.78
N PHE A 133 6.47 4.23 5.49
CA PHE A 133 5.46 3.27 5.04
C PHE A 133 5.72 1.87 5.62
N GLY A 134 6.98 1.44 5.69
CA GLY A 134 7.34 0.20 6.37
C GLY A 134 6.93 0.20 7.85
N MET A 135 7.16 1.32 8.55
CA MET A 135 6.72 1.50 9.95
C MET A 135 5.19 1.47 10.05
N GLU A 136 4.47 2.14 9.15
CA GLU A 136 2.99 2.11 9.12
C GLU A 136 2.45 0.68 9.07
N VAL A 137 3.04 -0.19 8.25
CA VAL A 137 2.63 -1.59 8.13
C VAL A 137 2.92 -2.37 9.41
N VAL A 138 4.06 -2.15 10.06
CA VAL A 138 4.39 -2.78 11.35
C VAL A 138 3.42 -2.35 12.44
N VAL A 139 3.08 -1.06 12.50
CA VAL A 139 2.06 -0.54 13.42
C VAL A 139 0.68 -1.13 13.12
N LEU A 140 0.32 -1.27 11.84
CA LEU A 140 -0.92 -1.95 11.44
C LEU A 140 -0.94 -3.40 11.94
N LYS A 141 0.18 -4.11 11.86
CA LYS A 141 0.32 -5.48 12.41
C LYS A 141 0.13 -5.49 13.92
N LEU A 142 0.72 -4.54 14.67
CA LEU A 142 0.53 -4.42 16.11
C LEU A 142 -0.95 -4.20 16.47
N LEU A 143 -1.60 -3.24 15.82
CA LEU A 143 -3.02 -2.97 16.01
C LEU A 143 -3.89 -4.20 15.71
N SER A 144 -3.57 -4.95 14.66
CA SER A 144 -4.34 -6.13 14.25
C SER A 144 -4.30 -7.29 15.27
N ARG A 145 -3.38 -7.25 16.24
CA ARG A 145 -3.31 -8.23 17.34
C ARG A 145 -4.36 -7.98 18.43
N THR A 146 -4.78 -6.74 18.61
CA THR A 146 -5.65 -6.30 19.71
C THR A 146 -6.98 -5.76 19.26
N GLU A 147 -7.04 -5.20 18.07
CA GLU A 147 -8.24 -4.60 17.49
C GLU A 147 -8.76 -5.41 16.30
N SER A 148 -10.07 -5.33 16.06
CA SER A 148 -10.66 -5.96 14.88
C SER A 148 -10.20 -5.23 13.61
N PRO A 149 -9.97 -5.95 12.49
CA PRO A 149 -9.64 -5.31 11.21
C PRO A 149 -10.65 -4.23 10.80
N PHE A 150 -11.93 -4.46 11.08
CA PHE A 150 -12.99 -3.49 10.81
C PHE A 150 -12.77 -2.18 11.58
N GLN A 151 -12.48 -2.24 12.89
CA GLN A 151 -12.22 -1.07 13.73
C GLN A 151 -11.01 -0.27 13.23
N ILE A 152 -9.92 -0.96 12.90
CA ILE A 152 -8.70 -0.34 12.40
C ILE A 152 -8.97 0.43 11.10
N ILE A 153 -9.74 -0.19 10.18
CA ILE A 153 -10.10 0.41 8.90
C ILE A 153 -11.03 1.60 9.10
N LEU A 154 -12.03 1.46 9.98
CA LEU A 154 -12.99 2.52 10.28
C LEU A 154 -12.28 3.77 10.83
N ILE A 155 -11.44 3.61 11.86
CA ILE A 155 -10.68 4.72 12.46
C ILE A 155 -9.79 5.39 11.41
N ALA A 156 -9.06 4.61 10.60
CA ALA A 156 -8.20 5.15 9.57
C ALA A 156 -8.97 5.95 8.50
N ASN A 157 -10.15 5.47 8.10
CA ASN A 157 -10.97 6.18 7.12
C ASN A 157 -11.65 7.43 7.71
N ILE A 158 -12.08 7.41 8.97
CA ILE A 158 -12.60 8.61 9.66
C ILE A 158 -11.51 9.69 9.74
N VAL A 159 -10.34 9.34 10.26
CA VAL A 159 -9.24 10.30 10.38
C VAL A 159 -8.79 10.79 8.99
N GLY A 160 -8.67 9.88 8.03
CA GLY A 160 -8.32 10.22 6.65
C GLY A 160 -9.35 11.14 5.99
N ALA A 161 -10.66 10.93 6.22
CA ALA A 161 -11.72 11.79 5.72
C ALA A 161 -11.65 13.21 6.34
N VAL A 162 -11.41 13.30 7.66
CA VAL A 162 -11.26 14.60 8.36
C VAL A 162 -10.07 15.38 7.79
N VAL A 163 -8.90 14.74 7.72
CA VAL A 163 -7.67 15.37 7.22
C VAL A 163 -7.81 15.77 5.74
N ALA A 164 -8.32 14.87 4.91
CA ALA A 164 -8.51 15.15 3.49
C ALA A 164 -9.58 16.25 3.25
N SER A 165 -10.63 16.31 4.08
CA SER A 165 -11.65 17.37 3.99
C SER A 165 -11.12 18.74 4.37
N ALA A 166 -10.09 18.82 5.20
CA ALA A 166 -9.43 20.11 5.52
C ALA A 166 -8.61 20.64 4.32
N VAL A 167 -8.09 19.77 3.47
CA VAL A 167 -7.26 20.15 2.30
C VAL A 167 -8.10 20.29 1.02
N ALA A 168 -9.13 19.47 0.86
CA ALA A 168 -9.93 19.41 -0.37
C ALA A 168 -10.45 20.79 -0.87
N PRO A 169 -10.94 21.72 -0.03
CA PRO A 169 -11.46 23.00 -0.51
C PRO A 169 -10.44 23.86 -1.27
N PHE A 170 -9.15 23.72 -0.95
CA PHE A 170 -8.09 24.52 -1.58
C PHE A 170 -7.71 24.06 -2.99
N VAL A 171 -8.11 22.83 -3.36
CA VAL A 171 -7.77 22.18 -4.64
C VAL A 171 -9.03 21.66 -5.35
N TRP A 172 -10.19 22.17 -4.97
CA TRP A 172 -11.46 21.66 -5.43
C TRP A 172 -11.72 21.98 -6.90
N GLN A 173 -12.00 20.92 -7.66
CA GLN A 173 -12.53 20.99 -9.02
C GLN A 173 -13.86 20.24 -9.05
N ALA A 174 -14.88 20.79 -9.70
CA ALA A 174 -16.20 20.14 -9.76
C ALA A 174 -16.11 18.82 -10.56
N PRO A 175 -16.31 17.65 -9.92
CA PRO A 175 -16.21 16.38 -10.64
C PRO A 175 -17.37 16.19 -11.61
N THR A 176 -17.10 15.58 -12.76
CA THR A 176 -18.13 15.13 -13.67
C THR A 176 -18.94 13.96 -13.07
N PRO A 177 -20.15 13.66 -13.58
CA PRO A 177 -20.95 12.50 -13.10
C PRO A 177 -20.17 11.17 -13.13
N MET A 178 -19.36 10.94 -14.16
CA MET A 178 -18.52 9.75 -14.27
C MET A 178 -17.42 9.74 -13.20
N GLN A 179 -16.80 10.88 -12.91
CA GLN A 179 -15.77 10.99 -11.88
C GLN A 179 -16.33 10.71 -10.46
N TRP A 180 -17.57 11.11 -10.18
CA TRP A 180 -18.24 10.75 -8.93
C TRP A 180 -18.40 9.22 -8.79
N VAL A 181 -18.82 8.54 -9.85
CA VAL A 181 -18.93 7.07 -9.87
C VAL A 181 -17.55 6.42 -9.66
N LEU A 182 -16.51 6.93 -10.32
CA LEU A 182 -15.16 6.41 -10.20
C LEU A 182 -14.58 6.64 -8.79
N LEU A 183 -14.85 7.78 -8.16
CA LEU A 183 -14.44 8.06 -6.77
C LEU A 183 -15.11 7.06 -5.80
N ALA A 184 -16.41 6.83 -5.96
CA ALA A 184 -17.13 5.86 -5.14
C ALA A 184 -16.63 4.41 -5.37
N ALA A 185 -16.42 4.01 -6.63
CA ALA A 185 -15.85 2.70 -6.96
C ALA A 185 -14.45 2.52 -6.36
N THR A 186 -13.60 3.54 -6.46
CA THR A 186 -12.26 3.53 -5.86
C THR A 186 -12.35 3.32 -4.34
N ALA A 187 -13.27 3.98 -3.65
CA ALA A 187 -13.46 3.81 -2.21
C ALA A 187 -13.84 2.38 -1.83
N VAL A 188 -14.79 1.77 -2.56
CA VAL A 188 -15.20 0.37 -2.33
C VAL A 188 -14.04 -0.59 -2.52
N LEU A 189 -13.30 -0.44 -3.64
CA LEU A 189 -12.15 -1.29 -3.94
C LEU A 189 -11.05 -1.14 -2.88
N MET A 190 -10.75 0.09 -2.45
CA MET A 190 -9.71 0.35 -1.45
C MET A 190 -10.08 -0.16 -0.07
N VAL A 191 -11.34 -0.01 0.38
CA VAL A 191 -11.80 -0.58 1.65
C VAL A 191 -11.71 -2.10 1.62
N THR A 192 -12.12 -2.71 0.51
CA THR A 192 -12.06 -4.16 0.32
C THR A 192 -10.61 -4.67 0.35
N ALA A 193 -9.71 -4.02 -0.40
CA ALA A 193 -8.29 -4.35 -0.41
C ALA A 193 -7.66 -4.19 0.99
N GLN A 194 -7.99 -3.09 1.68
CA GLN A 194 -7.51 -2.84 3.04
C GLN A 194 -8.02 -3.89 4.04
N ALA A 195 -9.26 -4.36 3.86
CA ALA A 195 -9.82 -5.43 4.70
C ALA A 195 -9.06 -6.75 4.50
N PHE A 196 -8.80 -7.15 3.27
CA PHE A 196 -8.00 -8.35 2.99
C PHE A 196 -6.57 -8.22 3.51
N PHE A 197 -5.91 -7.10 3.27
CA PHE A 197 -4.54 -6.86 3.73
C PHE A 197 -4.43 -6.87 5.25
N THR A 198 -5.34 -6.18 5.97
CA THR A 198 -5.36 -6.15 7.43
C THR A 198 -5.64 -7.54 8.02
N ASN A 199 -6.56 -8.31 7.40
CA ASN A 199 -6.82 -9.69 7.81
C ASN A 199 -5.60 -10.59 7.54
N ALA A 200 -4.93 -10.46 6.42
CA ALA A 200 -3.70 -11.22 6.12
C ALA A 200 -2.62 -10.94 7.18
N LEU A 201 -2.42 -9.66 7.54
CA LEU A 201 -1.49 -9.29 8.61
C LEU A 201 -1.92 -9.78 10.00
N ARG A 202 -3.22 -9.90 10.25
CA ARG A 202 -3.72 -10.42 11.53
C ARG A 202 -3.37 -11.89 11.72
N VAL A 203 -3.53 -12.71 10.69
CA VAL A 203 -3.35 -14.18 10.77
C VAL A 203 -1.93 -14.62 10.41
N GLY A 204 -1.22 -13.87 9.55
CA GLY A 204 0.12 -14.20 9.07
C GLY A 204 1.19 -13.30 9.68
N GLU A 205 2.44 -13.74 9.66
CA GLU A 205 3.59 -12.89 9.98
C GLU A 205 3.77 -11.80 8.91
N ALA A 206 4.20 -10.61 9.32
CA ALA A 206 4.42 -9.49 8.39
C ALA A 206 5.46 -9.86 7.33
N SER A 207 6.53 -10.53 7.74
CA SER A 207 7.60 -11.01 6.86
C SER A 207 7.14 -12.03 5.79
N PHE A 208 6.02 -12.72 6.02
CA PHE A 208 5.40 -13.59 5.03
C PHE A 208 4.48 -12.81 4.08
N VAL A 209 3.65 -11.92 4.62
CA VAL A 209 2.60 -11.20 3.85
C VAL A 209 3.20 -10.13 2.93
N LEU A 210 4.22 -9.40 3.39
CA LEU A 210 4.72 -8.21 2.70
C LEU A 210 5.32 -8.47 1.31
N PRO A 211 6.07 -9.53 1.03
CA PRO A 211 6.56 -9.79 -0.32
C PRO A 211 5.46 -9.94 -1.37
N PHE A 212 4.24 -10.36 -0.98
CA PHE A 212 3.10 -10.43 -1.90
C PHE A 212 2.60 -9.06 -2.35
N SER A 213 2.94 -7.97 -1.65
CA SER A 213 2.57 -6.62 -2.09
C SER A 213 3.16 -6.25 -3.46
N TYR A 214 4.29 -6.84 -3.84
CA TYR A 214 4.87 -6.65 -5.18
C TYR A 214 3.95 -7.17 -6.31
N ALA A 215 3.02 -8.08 -6.01
CA ALA A 215 2.04 -8.55 -6.99
C ALA A 215 1.13 -7.42 -7.52
N THR A 216 1.01 -6.30 -6.82
CA THR A 216 0.26 -5.13 -7.31
C THR A 216 0.82 -4.62 -8.64
N LEU A 217 2.12 -4.74 -8.87
CA LEU A 217 2.77 -4.36 -10.12
C LEU A 217 2.35 -5.24 -11.30
N LEU A 218 2.07 -6.53 -11.05
CA LEU A 218 1.57 -7.44 -12.08
C LEU A 218 0.16 -7.01 -12.53
N PHE A 219 -0.68 -6.66 -11.56
CA PHE A 219 -2.02 -6.16 -11.87
C PHE A 219 -1.97 -4.80 -12.56
N ALA A 220 -1.05 -3.91 -12.15
CA ALA A 220 -0.85 -2.63 -12.84
C ALA A 220 -0.46 -2.86 -14.31
N ALA A 221 0.52 -3.71 -14.58
CA ALA A 221 0.94 -4.04 -15.95
C ALA A 221 -0.19 -4.72 -16.75
N PHE A 222 -1.01 -5.55 -16.10
CA PHE A 222 -2.20 -6.15 -16.74
C PHE A 222 -3.23 -5.08 -17.13
N TYR A 223 -3.52 -4.12 -16.23
CA TYR A 223 -4.45 -3.03 -16.52
C TYR A 223 -3.91 -2.08 -17.58
N ASP A 224 -2.61 -1.81 -17.59
CA ASP A 224 -1.96 -1.02 -18.64
C ASP A 224 -2.16 -1.66 -20.02
N LEU A 225 -2.00 -2.98 -20.10
CA LEU A 225 -2.29 -3.73 -21.33
C LEU A 225 -3.78 -3.74 -21.68
N ALA A 226 -4.65 -4.04 -20.72
CA ALA A 226 -6.08 -4.25 -20.97
C ALA A 226 -6.85 -2.96 -21.26
N LEU A 227 -6.50 -1.84 -20.63
CA LEU A 227 -7.23 -0.58 -20.72
C LEU A 227 -6.55 0.45 -21.64
N PHE A 228 -5.22 0.42 -21.72
CA PHE A 228 -4.43 1.41 -22.45
C PHE A 228 -3.66 0.81 -23.63
N ASN A 229 -3.77 -0.52 -23.88
CA ASN A 229 -3.04 -1.24 -24.94
C ASN A 229 -1.50 -1.05 -24.84
N VAL A 230 -0.99 -0.79 -23.64
CA VAL A 230 0.45 -0.70 -23.40
C VAL A 230 1.02 -2.11 -23.26
N VAL A 231 1.72 -2.58 -24.29
CA VAL A 231 2.33 -3.91 -24.30
C VAL A 231 3.57 -3.92 -23.43
N PRO A 232 3.64 -4.78 -22.39
CA PRO A 232 4.83 -4.90 -21.56
C PRO A 232 6.04 -5.35 -22.41
N VAL A 233 7.17 -4.72 -22.22
CA VAL A 233 8.42 -5.15 -22.89
C VAL A 233 8.93 -6.48 -22.27
N PRO A 234 9.74 -7.27 -23.01
CA PRO A 234 10.22 -8.58 -22.54
C PRO A 234 10.88 -8.55 -21.15
N LEU A 235 11.60 -7.48 -20.84
CA LEU A 235 12.24 -7.30 -19.53
C LEU A 235 11.22 -7.14 -18.39
N SER A 236 10.11 -6.44 -18.64
CA SER A 236 9.01 -6.32 -17.66
C SER A 236 8.29 -7.66 -17.46
N LEU A 237 8.14 -8.47 -18.50
CA LEU A 237 7.61 -9.84 -18.39
C LEU A 237 8.52 -10.72 -17.53
N LEU A 238 9.84 -10.64 -17.71
CA LEU A 238 10.81 -11.33 -16.86
C LEU A 238 10.67 -10.89 -15.39
N GLY A 239 10.57 -9.59 -15.13
CA GLY A 239 10.31 -9.06 -13.80
C GLY A 239 9.03 -9.63 -13.17
N GLY A 240 7.95 -9.69 -13.95
CA GLY A 240 6.69 -10.31 -13.54
C GLY A 240 6.82 -11.79 -13.16
N LEU A 241 7.53 -12.58 -13.96
CA LEU A 241 7.79 -13.99 -13.69
C LEU A 241 8.60 -14.19 -12.39
N ILE A 242 9.58 -13.33 -12.13
CA ILE A 242 10.37 -13.36 -10.89
C ILE A 242 9.47 -13.07 -9.67
N ILE A 243 8.58 -12.09 -9.74
CA ILE A 243 7.63 -11.77 -8.66
C ILE A 243 6.72 -12.98 -8.38
N ILE A 244 6.12 -13.55 -9.43
CA ILE A 244 5.24 -14.73 -9.30
C ILE A 244 5.97 -15.90 -8.67
N SER A 245 7.16 -16.24 -9.21
CA SER A 245 7.93 -17.40 -8.74
C SER A 245 8.38 -17.23 -7.28
N SER A 246 8.82 -16.04 -6.88
CA SER A 246 9.20 -15.76 -5.48
C SER A 246 8.01 -15.92 -4.52
N GLY A 247 6.82 -15.43 -4.90
CA GLY A 247 5.60 -15.59 -4.12
C GLY A 247 5.17 -17.05 -3.99
N ILE A 248 5.21 -17.83 -5.08
CA ILE A 248 4.87 -19.27 -5.07
C ILE A 248 5.83 -20.05 -4.15
N VAL A 249 7.14 -19.84 -4.29
CA VAL A 249 8.14 -20.52 -3.45
C VAL A 249 7.92 -20.21 -1.98
N LEU A 250 7.65 -18.95 -1.64
CA LEU A 250 7.36 -18.53 -0.27
C LEU A 250 6.10 -19.22 0.28
N ALA A 251 5.00 -19.19 -0.50
CA ALA A 251 3.73 -19.82 -0.10
C ALA A 251 3.84 -21.34 0.10
N LEU A 252 4.50 -22.05 -0.83
CA LEU A 252 4.67 -23.49 -0.76
C LEU A 252 5.52 -23.91 0.43
N ARG A 253 6.54 -23.16 0.76
CA ARG A 253 7.44 -23.46 1.88
C ARG A 253 6.75 -23.24 3.22
N ASP A 254 6.13 -22.09 3.43
CA ASP A 254 5.48 -21.80 4.70
C ASP A 254 4.24 -22.68 4.91
N GLY A 255 3.53 -23.06 3.84
CA GLY A 255 2.47 -24.06 3.89
C GLY A 255 2.95 -25.46 4.26
N ARG A 256 4.19 -25.85 3.88
CA ARG A 256 4.81 -27.12 4.32
C ARG A 256 5.28 -27.06 5.78
N ALA A 257 5.78 -25.92 6.22
CA ALA A 257 6.20 -25.73 7.61
C ALA A 257 4.99 -25.80 8.57
N ALA A 258 3.87 -25.17 8.22
CA ALA A 258 2.64 -25.21 8.99
C ALA A 258 1.99 -26.62 9.09
N ARG A 259 2.24 -27.52 8.12
CA ARG A 259 1.74 -28.92 8.16
C ARG A 259 2.60 -29.85 9.02
N LYS A 260 3.80 -29.41 9.40
CA LYS A 260 4.75 -30.20 10.20
C LYS A 260 4.77 -29.80 11.67
N ALA A 261 4.16 -28.68 12.02
CA ALA A 261 3.97 -28.17 13.37
C ALA A 261 2.59 -28.55 13.93
#